data_c8d4f9b66e979d454289c7fd387fe373
#
_entry.id   c8d4f9b66e979d454289c7fd387fe373
#
_cell.length_a   1.000
_cell.length_b   1.000
_cell.length_c   1.000
_cell.angle_alpha   90.00
_cell.angle_beta   90.00
_cell.angle_gamma   90.00
#
_symmetry.space_group_name_H-M   'P 1'
#
loop_
_entity.id
_entity.type
_entity.pdbx_description
1 polymer ?
#
loop_
_entity_poly.entity_id
_entity_poly.type
_entity_poly.pdbx_seq_one_letter_code
_entity_poly.pdbx_strand_id
1 'polypeptide(L)'
;PLVNKAVAWLEDNWSEEHQCWPIISEKANDNPRAPWWNWDEKTVSKGVFNPAADLCAALRDFGIDSELIDKSTSRQIDELRSGAEIEDHDLICLVRQVEGNAIEDQALVDLIRQAIRSKVSKTPDDLTNYGLRPRFVISGPTSVLYSDNRAEVDMELAFLAETQCDDGSWAPNWSWFGQFDEAWPKAEK
;
A
#
# COMPACT_ATOMS: atom_id res chain seq x y z
N PRO A 1 20.47 9.00 -13.10
CA PRO A 1 19.68 9.32 -14.30
C PRO A 1 18.23 8.84 -14.23
N LEU A 2 17.95 7.59 -13.74
CA LEU A 2 16.57 7.10 -13.66
C LEU A 2 15.79 7.76 -12.50
N VAL A 3 16.41 7.83 -11.31
CA VAL A 3 15.82 8.47 -10.13
C VAL A 3 15.43 9.91 -10.43
N ASN A 4 16.31 10.71 -11.06
CA ASN A 4 16.02 12.10 -11.40
C ASN A 4 14.82 12.25 -12.35
N LYS A 5 14.64 11.29 -13.28
CA LYS A 5 13.48 11.29 -14.17
C LYS A 5 12.19 10.94 -13.41
N ALA A 6 12.26 10.03 -12.44
CA ALA A 6 11.14 9.68 -11.60
C ALA A 6 10.75 10.86 -10.71
N VAL A 7 11.71 11.56 -10.11
CA VAL A 7 11.47 12.76 -9.31
C VAL A 7 10.79 13.85 -10.15
N ALA A 8 11.33 14.17 -11.33
CA ALA A 8 10.72 15.16 -12.21
C ALA A 8 9.29 14.78 -12.62
N TRP A 9 9.03 13.48 -12.89
CA TRP A 9 7.68 13.02 -13.18
C TRP A 9 6.74 13.17 -11.99
N LEU A 10 7.22 12.91 -10.76
CA LEU A 10 6.43 13.11 -9.54
C LEU A 10 6.14 14.60 -9.32
N GLU A 11 7.09 15.49 -9.56
CA GLU A 11 6.89 16.95 -9.50
C GLU A 11 5.82 17.41 -10.51
N ASP A 12 5.87 16.92 -11.74
CA ASP A 12 4.90 17.25 -12.80
C ASP A 12 3.48 16.72 -12.54
N ASN A 13 3.35 15.66 -11.71
CA ASN A 13 2.07 15.01 -11.41
C ASN A 13 1.57 15.27 -9.98
N TRP A 14 2.18 16.20 -9.27
CA TRP A 14 1.75 16.63 -7.95
C TRP A 14 0.43 17.41 -8.00
N SER A 15 -0.48 17.11 -7.08
CA SER A 15 -1.70 17.91 -6.88
C SER A 15 -1.51 18.90 -5.75
N GLU A 16 -1.32 20.19 -6.09
CA GLU A 16 -1.17 21.23 -5.08
C GLU A 16 -2.46 21.47 -4.27
N GLU A 17 -3.62 21.24 -4.87
CA GLU A 17 -4.92 21.37 -4.20
C GLU A 17 -5.11 20.28 -3.13
N HIS A 18 -4.74 19.04 -3.44
CA HIS A 18 -4.94 17.89 -2.56
C HIS A 18 -3.69 17.53 -1.75
N GLN A 19 -2.55 18.16 -2.04
CA GLN A 19 -1.25 17.88 -1.42
C GLN A 19 -0.87 16.38 -1.42
N CYS A 20 -1.09 15.73 -2.55
CA CYS A 20 -0.77 14.33 -2.78
C CYS A 20 -0.57 14.02 -4.27
N TRP A 21 -0.12 12.81 -4.55
CA TRP A 21 -0.12 12.26 -5.90
C TRP A 21 -1.41 11.47 -6.14
N PRO A 22 -2.11 11.66 -7.28
CA PRO A 22 -3.28 10.87 -7.61
C PRO A 22 -2.90 9.39 -7.79
N ILE A 23 -3.78 8.47 -7.36
CA ILE A 23 -3.57 7.02 -7.54
C ILE A 23 -3.44 6.67 -9.02
N ILE A 24 -4.20 7.35 -9.88
CA ILE A 24 -4.23 7.16 -11.33
C ILE A 24 -4.29 8.51 -12.04
N SER A 25 -3.79 8.54 -13.26
CA SER A 25 -3.90 9.70 -14.15
C SER A 25 -5.25 9.74 -14.84
N GLU A 26 -5.75 10.94 -15.17
CA GLU A 26 -6.94 11.17 -16.03
C GLU A 26 -6.87 10.38 -17.34
N LYS A 27 -5.67 10.26 -17.91
CA LYS A 27 -5.42 9.49 -19.14
C LYS A 27 -5.72 8.00 -19.03
N ALA A 28 -5.91 7.47 -17.82
CA ALA A 28 -6.37 6.10 -17.62
C ALA A 28 -7.74 5.87 -18.27
N ASN A 29 -8.59 6.92 -18.32
CA ASN A 29 -9.91 6.82 -18.91
C ASN A 29 -9.90 6.59 -20.42
N ASP A 30 -8.80 6.88 -21.11
CA ASP A 30 -8.64 6.67 -22.56
C ASP A 30 -8.27 5.22 -22.91
N ASN A 31 -8.01 4.36 -21.92
CA ASN A 31 -7.52 3.01 -22.11
C ASN A 31 -8.46 1.95 -21.50
N PRO A 32 -8.47 0.71 -22.03
CA PRO A 32 -9.13 -0.42 -21.37
C PRO A 32 -8.59 -0.62 -19.96
N ARG A 33 -9.46 -0.73 -18.97
CA ARG A 33 -9.09 -0.84 -17.56
C ARG A 33 -10.17 -1.52 -16.73
N ALA A 34 -9.78 -1.97 -15.55
CA ALA A 34 -10.74 -2.44 -14.56
C ALA A 34 -11.56 -1.26 -13.98
N PRO A 35 -12.81 -1.48 -13.55
CA PRO A 35 -13.67 -0.40 -13.07
C PRO A 35 -13.10 0.42 -11.92
N TRP A 36 -12.30 -0.17 -11.05
CA TRP A 36 -11.63 0.52 -9.92
C TRP A 36 -10.45 1.41 -10.34
N TRP A 37 -10.00 1.33 -11.59
CA TRP A 37 -9.03 2.23 -12.20
C TRP A 37 -9.69 3.36 -13.01
N ASN A 38 -10.97 3.63 -12.79
CA ASN A 38 -11.62 4.81 -13.34
C ASN A 38 -11.13 6.05 -12.60
N TRP A 39 -10.61 7.02 -13.36
CA TRP A 39 -10.30 8.32 -12.82
C TRP A 39 -11.56 9.17 -12.76
N ASP A 40 -11.77 9.83 -11.63
CA ASP A 40 -12.65 10.97 -11.46
C ASP A 40 -11.98 11.96 -10.48
N GLU A 41 -12.49 13.19 -10.43
CA GLU A 41 -11.92 14.24 -9.60
C GLU A 41 -11.87 13.88 -8.10
N LYS A 42 -12.80 13.05 -7.63
CA LYS A 42 -12.84 12.56 -6.24
C LYS A 42 -11.78 11.51 -5.95
N THR A 43 -11.22 10.86 -6.97
CA THR A 43 -10.15 9.86 -6.78
C THR A 43 -8.81 10.49 -6.47
N VAL A 44 -8.61 11.77 -6.80
CA VAL A 44 -7.36 12.47 -6.53
C VAL A 44 -7.09 12.58 -5.03
N SER A 45 -8.09 13.00 -4.25
CA SER A 45 -7.97 13.12 -2.79
C SER A 45 -7.70 11.81 -2.07
N LYS A 46 -8.04 10.67 -2.66
CA LYS A 46 -7.74 9.34 -2.13
C LYS A 46 -6.24 9.01 -2.16
N GLY A 47 -5.45 9.74 -2.94
CA GLY A 47 -4.00 9.57 -3.04
C GLY A 47 -3.20 9.98 -1.79
N VAL A 48 -3.82 10.51 -0.74
CA VAL A 48 -3.14 11.02 0.44
C VAL A 48 -2.31 9.97 1.17
N PHE A 49 -2.84 8.75 1.34
CA PHE A 49 -2.10 7.63 1.92
C PHE A 49 -1.51 6.73 0.82
N ASN A 50 -2.33 6.22 -0.06
CA ASN A 50 -1.96 5.37 -1.18
C ASN A 50 -2.10 6.17 -2.50
N PRO A 51 -1.00 6.49 -3.23
CA PRO A 51 0.37 6.02 -3.03
C PRO A 51 1.29 6.98 -2.25
N ALA A 52 0.80 8.15 -1.81
CA ALA A 52 1.69 9.25 -1.39
C ALA A 52 2.58 8.87 -0.19
N ALA A 53 2.09 8.08 0.76
CA ALA A 53 2.91 7.67 1.92
C ALA A 53 4.10 6.80 1.49
N ASP A 54 3.87 5.84 0.59
CA ASP A 54 4.94 4.97 0.06
C ASP A 54 5.92 5.75 -0.81
N LEU A 55 5.43 6.68 -1.64
CA LEU A 55 6.28 7.55 -2.46
C LEU A 55 7.18 8.43 -1.60
N CYS A 56 6.65 9.07 -0.54
CA CYS A 56 7.44 9.86 0.39
C CYS A 56 8.52 9.03 1.08
N ALA A 57 8.18 7.82 1.53
CA ALA A 57 9.15 6.91 2.13
C ALA A 57 10.24 6.52 1.13
N ALA A 58 9.87 6.13 -0.10
CA ALA A 58 10.81 5.78 -1.15
C ALA A 58 11.75 6.94 -1.50
N LEU A 59 11.24 8.16 -1.63
CA LEU A 59 12.08 9.34 -1.92
C LEU A 59 13.10 9.58 -0.81
N ARG A 60 12.70 9.47 0.47
CA ARG A 60 13.62 9.56 1.61
C ARG A 60 14.70 8.48 1.60
N ASP A 61 14.33 7.23 1.27
CA ASP A 61 15.28 6.12 1.15
C ASP A 61 16.36 6.39 0.07
N PHE A 62 16.00 7.13 -0.99
CA PHE A 62 16.95 7.59 -2.01
C PHE A 62 17.70 8.87 -1.64
N GLY A 63 17.50 9.41 -0.44
CA GLY A 63 18.12 10.65 0.02
C GLY A 63 17.61 11.89 -0.71
N ILE A 64 16.40 11.84 -1.26
CA ILE A 64 15.75 12.99 -1.89
C ILE A 64 15.06 13.81 -0.81
N ASP A 65 15.46 15.08 -0.72
CA ASP A 65 14.83 16.09 0.11
C ASP A 65 13.99 17.01 -0.79
N SER A 66 12.72 17.18 -0.46
CA SER A 66 11.77 17.94 -1.29
C SER A 66 10.64 18.49 -0.46
N GLU A 67 10.27 19.74 -0.69
CA GLU A 67 9.11 20.38 -0.06
C GLU A 67 7.80 19.59 -0.28
N LEU A 68 7.69 18.86 -1.39
CA LEU A 68 6.53 18.01 -1.68
C LEU A 68 6.40 16.85 -0.69
N ILE A 69 7.53 16.27 -0.25
CA ILE A 69 7.56 15.23 0.76
C ILE A 69 7.02 15.77 2.09
N ASP A 70 7.43 16.96 2.48
CA ASP A 70 7.00 17.57 3.73
C ASP A 70 5.52 17.96 3.69
N LYS A 71 5.05 18.57 2.59
CA LYS A 71 3.64 18.89 2.36
C LYS A 71 2.77 17.62 2.42
N SER A 72 3.18 16.57 1.71
CA SER A 72 2.46 15.31 1.68
C SER A 72 2.41 14.64 3.06
N THR A 73 3.56 14.58 3.76
CA THR A 73 3.62 13.99 5.11
C THR A 73 2.76 14.78 6.10
N SER A 74 2.79 16.11 6.06
CA SER A 74 1.93 16.95 6.89
C SER A 74 0.44 16.68 6.61
N ARG A 75 0.08 16.57 5.33
CA ARG A 75 -1.30 16.23 4.93
C ARG A 75 -1.73 14.86 5.45
N GLN A 76 -0.87 13.84 5.38
CA GLN A 76 -1.13 12.51 5.94
C GLN A 76 -1.37 12.56 7.45
N ILE A 77 -0.56 13.29 8.18
CA ILE A 77 -0.70 13.49 9.62
C ILE A 77 -2.03 14.17 9.95
N ASP A 78 -2.43 15.19 9.21
CA ASP A 78 -3.70 15.89 9.42
C ASP A 78 -4.90 14.99 9.13
N GLU A 79 -4.84 14.16 8.08
CA GLU A 79 -5.88 13.16 7.80
C GLU A 79 -6.00 12.12 8.92
N LEU A 80 -4.88 11.59 9.41
CA LEU A 80 -4.88 10.66 10.54
C LEU A 80 -5.49 11.29 11.79
N ARG A 81 -5.15 12.55 12.10
CA ARG A 81 -5.69 13.29 13.25
C ARG A 81 -7.18 13.59 13.10
N SER A 82 -7.66 13.77 11.88
CA SER A 82 -9.08 13.98 11.63
C SER A 82 -9.94 12.74 11.84
N GLY A 83 -9.31 11.56 12.00
CA GLY A 83 -9.99 10.28 12.13
C GLY A 83 -10.46 9.73 10.78
N ALA A 84 -9.76 10.05 9.71
CA ALA A 84 -10.03 9.48 8.39
C ALA A 84 -10.01 7.94 8.42
N GLU A 85 -10.89 7.32 7.66
CA GLU A 85 -10.87 5.87 7.49
C GLU A 85 -9.61 5.45 6.74
N ILE A 86 -8.94 4.41 7.25
CA ILE A 86 -7.71 3.87 6.66
C ILE A 86 -8.03 2.53 6.02
N GLU A 87 -7.92 2.43 4.71
CA GLU A 87 -8.13 1.19 3.97
C GLU A 87 -6.87 0.28 4.01
N ASP A 88 -7.01 -0.97 3.55
CA ASP A 88 -5.91 -1.95 3.58
C ASP A 88 -4.68 -1.49 2.79
N HIS A 89 -4.90 -0.91 1.60
CA HIS A 89 -3.81 -0.37 0.77
C HIS A 89 -3.15 0.88 1.38
N ASP A 90 -3.91 1.68 2.13
CA ASP A 90 -3.37 2.82 2.87
C ASP A 90 -2.42 2.35 3.96
N LEU A 91 -2.79 1.28 4.69
CA LEU A 91 -1.94 0.68 5.71
C LEU A 91 -0.62 0.18 5.14
N ILE A 92 -0.65 -0.48 3.96
CA ILE A 92 0.57 -0.94 3.28
C ILE A 92 1.52 0.23 3.02
N CYS A 93 1.00 1.38 2.60
CA CYS A 93 1.80 2.57 2.33
C CYS A 93 2.27 3.29 3.61
N LEU A 94 1.39 3.41 4.62
CA LEU A 94 1.68 4.10 5.88
C LEU A 94 2.75 3.39 6.72
N VAL A 95 2.83 2.06 6.64
CA VAL A 95 3.84 1.28 7.38
C VAL A 95 5.25 1.77 7.11
N ARG A 96 5.60 2.11 5.88
CA ARG A 96 6.93 2.63 5.56
C ARG A 96 7.22 3.97 6.20
N GLN A 97 6.20 4.82 6.39
CA GLN A 97 6.35 6.09 7.12
C GLN A 97 6.62 5.84 8.62
N VAL A 98 5.99 4.82 9.20
CA VAL A 98 6.22 4.42 10.58
C VAL A 98 7.61 3.81 10.75
N GLU A 99 8.01 2.90 9.88
CA GLU A 99 9.33 2.24 9.93
C GLU A 99 10.48 3.22 9.66
N GLY A 100 10.26 4.21 8.80
CA GLY A 100 11.20 5.29 8.51
C GLY A 100 11.21 6.44 9.53
N ASN A 101 10.44 6.34 10.62
CA ASN A 101 10.27 7.40 11.63
C ASN A 101 9.81 8.76 11.06
N ALA A 102 9.09 8.76 9.95
CA ALA A 102 8.53 9.98 9.37
C ALA A 102 7.28 10.47 10.12
N ILE A 103 6.62 9.58 10.87
CA ILE A 103 5.54 9.89 11.80
C ILE A 103 6.09 9.71 13.21
N GLU A 104 6.40 10.81 13.88
CA GLU A 104 6.98 10.82 15.24
C GLU A 104 5.90 10.81 16.34
N ASP A 105 4.67 11.22 16.01
CA ASP A 105 3.55 11.25 16.95
C ASP A 105 3.13 9.82 17.34
N GLN A 106 3.48 9.43 18.57
CA GLN A 106 3.22 8.08 19.06
C GLN A 106 1.73 7.70 19.05
N ALA A 107 0.83 8.66 19.25
CA ALA A 107 -0.62 8.39 19.21
C ALA A 107 -1.06 7.99 17.79
N LEU A 108 -0.48 8.61 16.74
CA LEU A 108 -0.75 8.23 15.36
C LEU A 108 -0.11 6.89 14.99
N VAL A 109 1.09 6.61 15.48
CA VAL A 109 1.74 5.30 15.33
C VAL A 109 0.88 4.20 15.96
N ASP A 110 0.35 4.44 17.15
CA ASP A 110 -0.52 3.48 17.85
C ASP A 110 -1.87 3.29 17.14
N LEU A 111 -2.42 4.33 16.52
CA LEU A 111 -3.59 4.26 15.68
C LEU A 111 -3.36 3.35 14.46
N ILE A 112 -2.23 3.53 13.76
CA ILE A 112 -1.84 2.68 12.62
C ILE A 112 -1.63 1.23 13.07
N ARG A 113 -0.94 1.00 14.19
CA ARG A 113 -0.78 -0.32 14.79
C ARG A 113 -2.12 -0.98 15.09
N GLN A 114 -3.05 -0.25 15.69
CA GLN A 114 -4.38 -0.76 15.99
C GLN A 114 -5.16 -1.11 14.72
N ALA A 115 -5.08 -0.28 13.68
CA ALA A 115 -5.71 -0.53 12.39
C ALA A 115 -5.16 -1.82 11.75
N ILE A 116 -3.84 -2.02 11.75
CA ILE A 116 -3.20 -3.24 11.26
C ILE A 116 -3.71 -4.46 12.04
N ARG A 117 -3.66 -4.41 13.38
CA ARG A 117 -4.14 -5.52 14.22
C ARG A 117 -5.60 -5.87 14.02
N SER A 118 -6.44 -4.91 13.64
CA SER A 118 -7.86 -5.15 13.37
C SER A 118 -8.13 -5.77 12.00
N LYS A 119 -7.29 -5.48 10.99
CA LYS A 119 -7.51 -5.81 9.58
C LYS A 119 -6.66 -6.95 9.06
N VAL A 120 -5.49 -7.19 9.66
CA VAL A 120 -4.58 -8.25 9.19
C VAL A 120 -5.21 -9.63 9.32
N SER A 121 -4.99 -10.49 8.33
CA SER A 121 -5.43 -11.89 8.31
C SER A 121 -4.95 -12.65 9.55
N LYS A 122 -5.86 -13.36 10.23
CA LYS A 122 -5.62 -14.03 11.52
C LYS A 122 -5.76 -15.55 11.46
N THR A 123 -6.32 -16.06 10.38
CA THR A 123 -6.54 -17.49 10.18
C THR A 123 -6.04 -17.93 8.80
N PRO A 124 -5.69 -19.21 8.60
CA PRO A 124 -5.36 -19.74 7.28
C PRO A 124 -6.49 -19.51 6.26
N ASP A 125 -7.75 -19.56 6.70
CA ASP A 125 -8.91 -19.32 5.83
C ASP A 125 -8.91 -17.87 5.30
N ASP A 126 -8.53 -16.89 6.11
CA ASP A 126 -8.42 -15.50 5.65
C ASP A 126 -7.38 -15.38 4.52
N LEU A 127 -6.31 -16.18 4.55
CA LEU A 127 -5.24 -16.18 3.54
C LEU A 127 -5.67 -16.78 2.20
N THR A 128 -6.78 -17.51 2.15
CA THR A 128 -7.34 -18.02 0.89
C THR A 128 -8.10 -16.95 0.12
N ASN A 129 -8.43 -15.84 0.77
CA ASN A 129 -9.17 -14.73 0.21
C ASN A 129 -8.27 -13.49 0.00
N TYR A 130 -8.77 -12.53 -0.78
CA TYR A 130 -8.15 -11.22 -0.89
C TYR A 130 -8.30 -10.45 0.42
N GLY A 131 -7.18 -9.92 0.96
CA GLY A 131 -7.17 -9.19 2.22
C GLY A 131 -5.76 -8.74 2.63
N LEU A 132 -5.67 -8.04 3.76
CA LEU A 132 -4.41 -7.54 4.29
C LEU A 132 -3.60 -8.68 4.90
N ARG A 133 -2.55 -9.09 4.20
CA ARG A 133 -1.64 -10.13 4.69
C ARG A 133 -0.56 -9.58 5.62
N PRO A 134 -0.13 -10.32 6.65
CA PRO A 134 0.97 -9.92 7.54
C PRO A 134 2.20 -9.42 6.80
N ARG A 135 2.67 -10.13 5.77
CA ARG A 135 3.86 -9.77 4.98
C ARG A 135 3.76 -8.45 4.21
N PHE A 136 2.55 -7.91 4.01
CA PHE A 136 2.38 -6.61 3.33
C PHE A 136 2.66 -5.43 4.25
N VAL A 137 2.54 -5.64 5.56
CA VAL A 137 2.67 -4.60 6.58
C VAL A 137 3.80 -4.87 7.60
N ILE A 138 4.45 -6.03 7.53
CA ILE A 138 5.55 -6.39 8.42
C ILE A 138 6.72 -6.87 7.57
N SER A 139 7.73 -6.00 7.44
CA SER A 139 8.89 -6.20 6.56
C SER A 139 9.84 -7.31 7.05
N GLY A 140 9.80 -7.65 8.34
CA GLY A 140 10.64 -8.70 8.93
C GLY A 140 10.77 -8.59 10.44
N PRO A 141 11.63 -9.43 11.06
CA PRO A 141 11.78 -9.48 12.52
C PRO A 141 12.27 -8.18 13.16
N THR A 142 12.85 -7.27 12.38
CA THR A 142 13.33 -5.95 12.84
C THR A 142 12.27 -4.85 12.72
N SER A 143 11.13 -5.14 12.07
CA SER A 143 10.02 -4.21 11.99
C SER A 143 9.51 -3.85 13.38
N VAL A 144 9.18 -2.57 13.59
CA VAL A 144 8.56 -2.08 14.84
C VAL A 144 7.18 -2.68 15.08
N LEU A 145 6.58 -3.30 14.06
CA LEU A 145 5.27 -3.95 14.09
C LEU A 145 5.36 -5.46 14.33
N TYR A 146 6.56 -6.05 14.27
CA TYR A 146 6.74 -7.51 14.31
C TYR A 146 6.27 -8.14 15.62
N SER A 147 6.68 -7.56 16.77
CA SER A 147 6.35 -8.12 18.08
C SER A 147 4.85 -8.28 18.32
N ASP A 148 4.07 -7.34 17.80
CA ASP A 148 2.60 -7.29 17.98
C ASP A 148 1.85 -8.25 17.07
N ASN A 149 2.47 -8.71 15.98
CA ASN A 149 1.82 -9.50 14.93
C ASN A 149 2.62 -10.78 14.60
N ARG A 150 3.47 -11.22 15.54
CA ARG A 150 4.34 -12.38 15.31
C ARG A 150 3.57 -13.66 15.00
N ALA A 151 2.47 -13.89 15.70
CA ALA A 151 1.66 -15.09 15.49
C ALA A 151 1.04 -15.13 14.10
N GLU A 152 0.59 -13.99 13.59
CA GLU A 152 0.03 -13.84 12.26
C GLU A 152 1.11 -14.02 11.18
N VAL A 153 2.33 -13.51 11.41
CA VAL A 153 3.47 -13.75 10.51
C VAL A 153 3.86 -15.22 10.47
N ASP A 154 4.00 -15.86 11.63
CA ASP A 154 4.35 -17.27 11.71
C ASP A 154 3.26 -18.16 11.05
N MET A 155 1.98 -17.82 11.22
CA MET A 155 0.85 -18.46 10.56
C MET A 155 0.90 -18.29 9.04
N GLU A 156 1.16 -17.09 8.52
CA GLU A 156 1.28 -16.87 7.07
C GLU A 156 2.48 -17.61 6.48
N LEU A 157 3.62 -17.63 7.16
CA LEU A 157 4.80 -18.38 6.70
C LEU A 157 4.53 -19.89 6.63
N ALA A 158 3.83 -20.46 7.61
CA ALA A 158 3.40 -21.85 7.59
C ALA A 158 2.44 -22.12 6.41
N PHE A 159 1.44 -21.25 6.22
CA PHE A 159 0.51 -21.34 5.09
C PHE A 159 1.22 -21.30 3.73
N LEU A 160 2.18 -20.38 3.56
CA LEU A 160 2.96 -20.29 2.33
C LEU A 160 3.80 -21.54 2.08
N ALA A 161 4.42 -22.12 3.13
CA ALA A 161 5.19 -23.34 3.00
C ALA A 161 4.32 -24.57 2.62
N GLU A 162 3.08 -24.62 3.15
CA GLU A 162 2.14 -25.71 2.88
C GLU A 162 1.47 -25.61 1.51
N THR A 163 1.29 -24.39 0.98
CA THR A 163 0.55 -24.14 -0.27
C THR A 163 1.44 -23.89 -1.48
N GLN A 164 2.76 -23.98 -1.32
CA GLN A 164 3.68 -23.86 -2.45
C GLN A 164 3.48 -25.01 -3.44
N CYS A 165 3.33 -24.67 -4.73
CA CYS A 165 3.25 -25.65 -5.80
C CYS A 165 4.61 -26.34 -6.05
N ASP A 166 4.61 -27.51 -6.71
CA ASP A 166 5.82 -28.27 -7.02
C ASP A 166 6.83 -27.50 -7.88
N ASP A 167 6.37 -26.52 -8.66
CA ASP A 167 7.21 -25.64 -9.47
C ASP A 167 7.76 -24.43 -8.72
N GLY A 168 7.46 -24.32 -7.40
CA GLY A 168 7.90 -23.25 -6.51
C GLY A 168 7.02 -21.99 -6.53
N SER A 169 5.94 -21.99 -7.31
CA SER A 169 4.98 -20.87 -7.37
C SER A 169 3.88 -20.99 -6.30
N TRP A 170 3.02 -19.98 -6.22
CA TRP A 170 1.77 -20.00 -5.47
C TRP A 170 0.63 -19.59 -6.39
N ALA A 171 -0.50 -20.27 -6.26
CA ALA A 171 -1.73 -19.85 -6.92
C ALA A 171 -2.20 -18.48 -6.37
N PRO A 172 -2.70 -17.58 -7.23
CA PRO A 172 -3.30 -16.33 -6.77
C PRO A 172 -4.55 -16.62 -5.93
N ASN A 173 -4.73 -15.83 -4.86
CA ASN A 173 -5.92 -15.92 -3.98
C ASN A 173 -7.09 -15.04 -4.45
N TRP A 174 -7.10 -14.69 -5.72
CA TRP A 174 -8.13 -13.88 -6.36
C TRP A 174 -8.30 -14.34 -7.81
N SER A 175 -9.43 -14.04 -8.42
CA SER A 175 -9.73 -14.36 -9.81
C SER A 175 -10.26 -13.14 -10.54
N TRP A 176 -10.09 -13.10 -11.86
CA TRP A 176 -10.74 -12.12 -12.71
C TRP A 176 -12.24 -12.37 -12.81
N PHE A 177 -13.00 -11.34 -13.14
CA PHE A 177 -14.41 -11.49 -13.47
C PHE A 177 -14.58 -12.32 -14.73
N GLY A 178 -15.70 -13.05 -14.84
CA GLY A 178 -15.98 -14.01 -15.88
C GLY A 178 -15.79 -13.57 -17.34
N GLN A 179 -15.78 -12.28 -17.62
CA GLN A 179 -15.45 -11.75 -18.95
C GLN A 179 -13.98 -11.96 -19.37
N PHE A 180 -13.11 -12.39 -18.48
CA PHE A 180 -11.69 -12.66 -18.72
C PHE A 180 -11.31 -14.13 -18.58
N ASP A 181 -12.27 -15.04 -18.44
CA ASP A 181 -12.05 -16.48 -18.20
C ASP A 181 -11.14 -17.13 -19.24
N GLU A 182 -11.23 -16.71 -20.51
CA GLU A 182 -10.36 -17.25 -21.59
C GLU A 182 -8.91 -16.74 -21.51
N ALA A 183 -8.69 -15.56 -20.92
CA ALA A 183 -7.36 -14.96 -20.79
C ALA A 183 -6.66 -15.39 -19.50
N TRP A 184 -7.43 -15.72 -18.46
CA TRP A 184 -6.93 -16.03 -17.13
C TRP A 184 -5.87 -17.14 -17.08
N PRO A 185 -6.06 -18.32 -17.72
CA PRO A 185 -5.05 -19.38 -17.72
C PRO A 185 -3.70 -19.02 -18.35
N LYS A 186 -3.66 -17.91 -19.12
CA LYS A 186 -2.42 -17.37 -19.69
C LYS A 186 -1.75 -16.38 -18.77
N ALA A 187 -2.52 -15.70 -17.91
CA ALA A 187 -2.02 -14.73 -16.94
C ALA A 187 -1.48 -15.40 -15.66
N GLU A 188 -1.96 -16.60 -15.33
CA GLU A 188 -1.51 -17.40 -14.19
C GLU A 188 -0.14 -18.07 -14.38
N LYS A 189 0.38 -18.11 -15.60
CA LYS A 189 1.69 -18.73 -15.94
C LYS A 189 2.81 -17.71 -15.93
#